data_74841ed31f6ab2f41d135cd42a4f64a3
#
_entry.id   74841ed31f6ab2f41d135cd42a4f64a3
#
_cell.length_a   1.000
_cell.length_b   1.000
_cell.length_c   1.000
_cell.angle_alpha   90.00
_cell.angle_beta   90.00
_cell.angle_gamma   90.00
#
_symmetry.space_group_name_H-M   'P 1'
#
loop_
_entity.id
_entity.type
_entity.pdbx_description
1 polymer ?
#
loop_
_entity_poly.entity_id
_entity_poly.type
_entity_poly.pdbx_seq_one_letter_code
_entity_poly.pdbx_strand_id
1 'polypeptide(L)'
;MAVIEGIGAREILDSRGNPTVEVEVVLEDGTAARASVPSGASTGAFEAVERRDGDKGRYLGKGVQDAVDAVVEQIAPELIGEEADDQRYIDQAMIDLDGTPNKGKLGANAILGVSLAVAKAAAKYADLPLYKYLGGPNAHVLPVPMMNILNGGSHADSNVDIQEFMIAPLGAPSFREALRWGAEVYHTLKGVVKDRGLSTGLGDEGGFAPNLDSNAEALDLIVSAIEKAGFKPGEDVALALDVASSEFFKDGLYQFEGEGRSTEYMVEYYEKLISNYPLVSIEDPLDEDEWDAWKALTAEIGGRVQLVGDDLFVTNPARLKKGIELGAANALLVKVNQIGSLTETLDAVEEAHRNGYRTMTSHRSGETEDTTIADLAVATNSGQIKTGAPARSERVAKYNQLLRIEEQLGEAAV
;
A
#
# COMPACT_ATOMS: atom_id res chain seq x y z
N MET A 1 33.72 1.61 -2.71
CA MET A 1 32.80 0.49 -2.97
C MET A 1 31.94 0.32 -1.73
N ALA A 2 30.65 0.20 -1.90
CA ALA A 2 29.67 0.05 -0.82
C ALA A 2 29.55 -1.42 -0.40
N VAL A 3 30.65 -2.03 0.08
CA VAL A 3 30.72 -3.45 0.36
C VAL A 3 30.00 -3.80 1.64
N ILE A 4 29.15 -4.83 1.61
CA ILE A 4 28.41 -5.34 2.76
C ILE A 4 29.35 -6.06 3.71
N GLU A 5 29.51 -5.56 4.93
CA GLU A 5 30.27 -6.18 6.01
C GLU A 5 29.43 -7.11 6.86
N GLY A 6 28.18 -6.75 7.10
CA GLY A 6 27.29 -7.54 7.95
C GLY A 6 25.80 -7.30 7.68
N ILE A 7 25.03 -8.37 7.90
CA ILE A 7 23.56 -8.36 7.84
C ILE A 7 23.03 -9.03 9.08
N GLY A 8 22.21 -8.31 9.85
CA GLY A 8 21.50 -8.81 11.04
C GLY A 8 20.00 -8.65 10.86
N ALA A 9 19.26 -9.47 11.59
CA ALA A 9 17.80 -9.37 11.62
C ALA A 9 17.25 -9.60 13.02
N ARG A 10 16.05 -9.09 13.27
CA ARG A 10 15.32 -9.27 14.53
C ARG A 10 13.82 -9.28 14.30
N GLU A 11 13.13 -9.87 15.25
CA GLU A 11 11.69 -9.71 15.40
C GLU A 11 11.37 -8.38 16.05
N ILE A 12 10.47 -7.61 15.47
CA ILE A 12 9.84 -6.43 16.07
C ILE A 12 8.33 -6.56 16.04
N LEU A 13 7.60 -5.67 16.67
CA LEU A 13 6.14 -5.65 16.59
C LEU A 13 5.65 -4.64 15.55
N ASP A 14 4.65 -5.04 14.79
CA ASP A 14 3.89 -4.16 13.91
C ASP A 14 2.79 -3.37 14.66
N SER A 15 2.06 -2.52 13.94
CA SER A 15 0.98 -1.67 14.48
C SER A 15 -0.21 -2.44 15.06
N ARG A 16 -0.31 -3.75 14.76
CA ARG A 16 -1.32 -4.65 15.32
C ARG A 16 -0.80 -5.46 16.51
N GLY A 17 0.46 -5.27 16.91
CA GLY A 17 1.12 -6.04 17.95
C GLY A 17 1.54 -7.45 17.52
N ASN A 18 1.59 -7.71 16.21
CA ASN A 18 2.10 -8.96 15.66
C ASN A 18 3.59 -8.84 15.31
N PRO A 19 4.37 -9.93 15.45
CA PRO A 19 5.77 -9.93 15.02
C PRO A 19 5.93 -9.66 13.53
N THR A 20 6.98 -8.91 13.18
CA THR A 20 7.48 -8.74 11.82
C THR A 20 9.00 -8.66 11.81
N VAL A 21 9.59 -8.74 10.62
CA VAL A 21 11.04 -8.76 10.43
C VAL A 21 11.60 -7.34 10.30
N GLU A 22 12.66 -7.04 11.03
CA GLU A 22 13.53 -5.89 10.78
C GLU A 22 14.93 -6.38 10.44
N VAL A 23 15.50 -5.87 9.35
CA VAL A 23 16.85 -6.17 8.90
C VAL A 23 17.74 -4.95 9.03
N GLU A 24 18.98 -5.14 9.48
CA GLU A 24 20.02 -4.13 9.53
C GLU A 24 21.19 -4.56 8.69
N VAL A 25 21.67 -3.67 7.82
CA VAL A 25 22.84 -3.87 6.96
C VAL A 25 23.92 -2.89 7.37
N VAL A 26 25.15 -3.37 7.51
CA VAL A 26 26.34 -2.58 7.80
C VAL A 26 27.33 -2.73 6.66
N LEU A 27 27.88 -1.62 6.18
CA LEU A 27 28.93 -1.58 5.15
C LEU A 27 30.30 -1.45 5.77
N GLU A 28 31.37 -1.79 5.03
CA GLU A 28 32.77 -1.76 5.50
C GLU A 28 33.24 -0.41 6.04
N ASP A 29 32.64 0.70 5.59
CA ASP A 29 32.95 2.04 6.11
C ASP A 29 32.19 2.39 7.42
N GLY A 30 31.40 1.47 7.94
CA GLY A 30 30.56 1.64 9.12
C GLY A 30 29.19 2.27 8.83
N THR A 31 28.86 2.57 7.58
CA THR A 31 27.50 2.99 7.20
C THR A 31 26.51 1.89 7.53
N ALA A 32 25.47 2.23 8.30
CA ALA A 32 24.44 1.28 8.70
C ALA A 32 23.04 1.80 8.34
N ALA A 33 22.17 0.89 7.93
CA ALA A 33 20.77 1.17 7.68
C ALA A 33 19.89 -0.03 8.00
N ARG A 34 18.62 0.22 8.33
CA ARG A 34 17.65 -0.82 8.63
C ARG A 34 16.34 -0.60 7.90
N ALA A 35 15.62 -1.68 7.66
CA ALA A 35 14.29 -1.68 7.10
C ALA A 35 13.40 -2.68 7.84
N SER A 36 12.14 -2.30 8.02
CA SER A 36 11.12 -3.14 8.66
C SER A 36 10.05 -3.52 7.63
N VAL A 37 9.59 -4.76 7.68
CA VAL A 37 8.70 -5.34 6.69
C VAL A 37 7.24 -5.16 7.12
N PRO A 38 6.34 -4.64 6.25
CA PRO A 38 4.92 -4.59 6.55
C PRO A 38 4.24 -5.96 6.39
N SER A 39 3.03 -6.10 6.95
CA SER A 39 2.23 -7.34 6.91
C SER A 39 0.76 -7.05 6.65
N GLY A 40 0.12 -7.78 5.74
CA GLY A 40 -1.29 -7.63 5.42
C GLY A 40 -2.24 -8.36 6.38
N ALA A 41 -3.46 -7.82 6.57
CA ALA A 41 -4.58 -8.54 7.18
C ALA A 41 -5.34 -9.33 6.12
N SER A 42 -5.73 -8.68 5.03
CA SER A 42 -6.19 -9.31 3.79
C SER A 42 -4.98 -9.58 2.89
N THR A 43 -4.96 -10.75 2.26
CA THR A 43 -3.86 -11.15 1.36
C THR A 43 -4.42 -11.76 0.10
N GLY A 44 -4.00 -11.26 -1.07
CA GLY A 44 -4.32 -11.87 -2.35
C GLY A 44 -3.74 -13.30 -2.45
N ALA A 45 -4.48 -14.20 -3.11
CA ALA A 45 -4.09 -15.60 -3.21
C ALA A 45 -2.73 -15.82 -3.91
N PHE A 46 -2.27 -14.84 -4.69
CA PHE A 46 -1.05 -14.90 -5.49
C PHE A 46 0.11 -14.10 -4.91
N GLU A 47 -0.01 -13.59 -3.69
CA GLU A 47 1.10 -12.90 -3.00
C GLU A 47 2.26 -13.84 -2.72
N ALA A 48 3.48 -13.29 -2.70
CA ALA A 48 4.65 -14.01 -2.21
C ALA A 48 4.46 -14.39 -0.72
N VAL A 49 5.08 -15.49 -0.32
CA VAL A 49 4.85 -16.09 1.00
C VAL A 49 5.48 -15.28 2.12
N GLU A 50 4.68 -14.77 3.02
CA GLU A 50 5.12 -14.29 4.33
C GLU A 50 5.39 -15.50 5.23
N ARG A 51 6.66 -15.72 5.59
CA ARG A 51 7.03 -16.88 6.42
C ARG A 51 6.72 -16.60 7.88
N ARG A 52 5.87 -17.45 8.47
CA ARG A 52 5.49 -17.48 9.87
C ARG A 52 5.87 -18.82 10.50
N ASP A 53 6.27 -18.82 11.77
CA ASP A 53 6.76 -20.03 12.45
C ASP A 53 5.67 -21.08 12.69
N GLY A 54 4.41 -20.64 12.86
CA GLY A 54 3.27 -21.52 13.12
C GLY A 54 3.26 -22.13 14.54
N ASP A 55 4.26 -21.85 15.37
CA ASP A 55 4.30 -22.30 16.75
C ASP A 55 3.29 -21.55 17.61
N LYS A 56 2.18 -22.19 17.92
CA LYS A 56 1.10 -21.59 18.72
C LYS A 56 1.50 -21.27 20.17
N GLY A 57 2.56 -21.84 20.66
CA GLY A 57 3.12 -21.55 21.97
C GLY A 57 3.85 -20.20 22.05
N ARG A 58 4.12 -19.59 20.88
CA ARG A 58 4.84 -18.33 20.78
C ARG A 58 4.10 -17.40 19.79
N TYR A 59 3.74 -16.19 20.26
CA TYR A 59 2.95 -15.21 19.46
C TYR A 59 1.71 -15.80 18.77
N LEU A 60 1.08 -16.80 19.38
CA LEU A 60 -0.11 -17.49 18.85
C LEU A 60 0.09 -18.06 17.43
N GLY A 61 1.31 -18.45 17.08
CA GLY A 61 1.69 -18.97 15.77
C GLY A 61 2.18 -17.93 14.78
N LYS A 62 2.18 -16.64 15.14
CA LYS A 62 2.55 -15.52 14.25
C LYS A 62 4.01 -15.09 14.34
N GLY A 63 4.86 -15.80 15.12
CA GLY A 63 6.30 -15.54 15.19
C GLY A 63 6.97 -15.55 13.82
N VAL A 64 8.08 -14.82 13.65
CA VAL A 64 8.86 -14.73 12.41
C VAL A 64 10.32 -15.12 12.62
N GLN A 65 10.60 -15.94 13.65
CA GLN A 65 11.97 -16.36 13.98
C GLN A 65 12.60 -17.14 12.82
N ASP A 66 11.85 -18.02 12.16
CA ASP A 66 12.34 -18.76 10.98
C ASP A 66 12.77 -17.82 9.84
N ALA A 67 12.07 -16.70 9.65
CA ALA A 67 12.45 -15.69 8.66
C ALA A 67 13.69 -14.91 9.09
N VAL A 68 13.82 -14.60 10.38
CA VAL A 68 15.03 -13.98 10.96
C VAL A 68 16.23 -14.92 10.81
N ASP A 69 16.06 -16.19 11.12
CA ASP A 69 17.12 -17.20 10.97
C ASP A 69 17.52 -17.37 9.49
N ALA A 70 16.56 -17.34 8.56
CA ALA A 70 16.85 -17.35 7.12
C ALA A 70 17.71 -16.17 6.68
N VAL A 71 17.48 -14.96 7.21
CA VAL A 71 18.34 -13.81 6.96
C VAL A 71 19.75 -14.03 7.46
N VAL A 72 19.89 -14.43 8.72
CA VAL A 72 21.20 -14.51 9.39
C VAL A 72 22.02 -15.71 8.92
N GLU A 73 21.38 -16.86 8.73
CA GLU A 73 22.07 -18.14 8.48
C GLU A 73 22.21 -18.49 7.00
N GLN A 74 21.33 -17.95 6.13
CA GLN A 74 21.31 -18.29 4.71
C GLN A 74 21.58 -17.10 3.81
N ILE A 75 20.91 -15.96 4.02
CA ILE A 75 21.07 -14.79 3.14
C ILE A 75 22.37 -14.02 3.45
N ALA A 76 22.66 -13.75 4.72
CA ALA A 76 23.84 -12.98 5.10
C ALA A 76 25.15 -13.63 4.61
N PRO A 77 25.40 -14.94 4.75
CA PRO A 77 26.61 -15.57 4.21
C PRO A 77 26.77 -15.44 2.69
N GLU A 78 25.68 -15.37 1.95
CA GLU A 78 25.69 -15.22 0.49
C GLU A 78 26.04 -13.79 0.04
N LEU A 79 25.63 -12.78 0.83
CA LEU A 79 25.72 -11.37 0.44
C LEU A 79 26.86 -10.59 1.10
N ILE A 80 27.47 -11.10 2.17
CA ILE A 80 28.65 -10.49 2.77
C ILE A 80 29.82 -10.47 1.77
N GLY A 81 30.39 -9.28 1.56
CA GLY A 81 31.45 -9.06 0.57
C GLY A 81 30.92 -8.55 -0.79
N GLU A 82 29.60 -8.56 -1.01
CA GLU A 82 28.99 -8.04 -2.23
C GLU A 82 28.79 -6.52 -2.15
N GLU A 83 28.62 -5.87 -3.31
CA GLU A 83 28.41 -4.43 -3.41
C GLU A 83 26.92 -4.06 -3.21
N ALA A 84 26.62 -3.26 -2.18
CA ALA A 84 25.26 -2.87 -1.85
C ALA A 84 24.58 -1.98 -2.91
N ASP A 85 25.33 -1.33 -3.78
CA ASP A 85 24.82 -0.49 -4.86
C ASP A 85 24.45 -1.30 -6.12
N ASP A 86 24.76 -2.60 -6.18
CA ASP A 86 24.25 -3.51 -7.21
C ASP A 86 22.92 -4.18 -6.75
N GLN A 87 21.87 -3.37 -6.59
CA GLN A 87 20.58 -3.82 -6.09
C GLN A 87 19.99 -5.00 -6.85
N ARG A 88 20.13 -5.00 -8.19
CA ARG A 88 19.57 -6.07 -9.01
C ARG A 88 20.29 -7.39 -8.80
N TYR A 89 21.60 -7.36 -8.65
CA TYR A 89 22.36 -8.56 -8.30
C TYR A 89 21.99 -9.07 -6.91
N ILE A 90 21.94 -8.19 -5.92
CA ILE A 90 21.57 -8.54 -4.53
C ILE A 90 20.20 -9.22 -4.49
N ASP A 91 19.19 -8.63 -5.12
CA ASP A 91 17.84 -9.18 -5.13
C ASP A 91 17.77 -10.51 -5.89
N GLN A 92 18.47 -10.62 -7.04
CA GLN A 92 18.51 -11.85 -7.81
C GLN A 92 19.22 -12.99 -7.06
N ALA A 93 20.31 -12.69 -6.36
CA ALA A 93 21.02 -13.69 -5.54
C ALA A 93 20.09 -14.28 -4.46
N MET A 94 19.26 -13.46 -3.80
CA MET A 94 18.29 -13.93 -2.83
C MET A 94 17.16 -14.75 -3.45
N ILE A 95 16.67 -14.34 -4.63
CA ILE A 95 15.63 -15.07 -5.38
C ILE A 95 16.16 -16.45 -5.80
N ASP A 96 17.39 -16.53 -6.31
CA ASP A 96 18.03 -17.78 -6.72
C ASP A 96 18.30 -18.70 -5.50
N LEU A 97 18.68 -18.13 -4.37
CA LEU A 97 18.90 -18.87 -3.12
C LEU A 97 17.58 -19.47 -2.58
N ASP A 98 16.48 -18.76 -2.71
CA ASP A 98 15.13 -19.29 -2.38
C ASP A 98 14.75 -20.39 -3.37
N GLY A 99 14.85 -20.15 -4.65
CA GLY A 99 14.62 -21.12 -5.73
C GLY A 99 13.17 -21.55 -5.90
N THR A 100 12.21 -20.92 -5.18
CA THR A 100 10.77 -21.20 -5.33
C THR A 100 10.06 -20.05 -6.05
N PRO A 101 8.92 -20.33 -6.75
CA PRO A 101 8.22 -19.27 -7.50
C PRO A 101 7.65 -18.15 -6.65
N ASN A 102 7.34 -18.43 -5.38
CA ASN A 102 6.63 -17.53 -4.45
C ASN A 102 7.45 -17.17 -3.20
N LYS A 103 8.77 -17.37 -3.23
CA LYS A 103 9.67 -17.11 -2.09
C LYS A 103 9.32 -17.90 -0.82
N GLY A 104 8.75 -19.10 -1.00
CA GLY A 104 8.24 -19.92 0.11
C GLY A 104 9.33 -20.56 0.98
N LYS A 105 10.57 -20.70 0.49
CA LYS A 105 11.67 -21.32 1.24
C LYS A 105 12.27 -20.37 2.29
N LEU A 106 12.66 -19.17 1.89
CA LEU A 106 13.25 -18.17 2.78
C LEU A 106 12.18 -17.27 3.41
N GLY A 107 11.13 -17.00 2.67
CA GLY A 107 10.08 -16.04 3.00
C GLY A 107 10.27 -14.69 2.31
N ALA A 108 9.20 -14.16 1.73
CA ALA A 108 9.22 -12.84 1.13
C ALA A 108 9.56 -11.75 2.15
N ASN A 109 9.15 -11.89 3.39
CA ASN A 109 9.49 -10.99 4.48
C ASN A 109 11.01 -10.96 4.77
N ALA A 110 11.68 -12.10 4.78
CA ALA A 110 13.13 -12.18 4.92
C ALA A 110 13.86 -11.49 3.74
N ILE A 111 13.48 -11.82 2.52
CA ILE A 111 14.09 -11.28 1.29
C ILE A 111 13.85 -9.77 1.19
N LEU A 112 12.62 -9.31 1.42
CA LEU A 112 12.29 -7.88 1.34
C LEU A 112 13.03 -7.06 2.39
N GLY A 113 13.12 -7.56 3.63
CA GLY A 113 13.85 -6.85 4.69
C GLY A 113 15.28 -6.56 4.29
N VAL A 114 15.98 -7.55 3.73
CA VAL A 114 17.34 -7.39 3.21
C VAL A 114 17.38 -6.45 2.02
N SER A 115 16.50 -6.66 1.04
CA SER A 115 16.42 -5.84 -0.18
C SER A 115 16.30 -4.34 0.14
N LEU A 116 15.39 -3.97 1.04
CA LEU A 116 15.17 -2.58 1.44
C LEU A 116 16.31 -2.03 2.31
N ALA A 117 16.84 -2.81 3.24
CA ALA A 117 17.94 -2.38 4.09
C ALA A 117 19.23 -2.12 3.28
N VAL A 118 19.51 -2.97 2.29
CA VAL A 118 20.63 -2.79 1.35
C VAL A 118 20.46 -1.49 0.55
N ALA A 119 19.28 -1.23 0.00
CA ALA A 119 18.99 0.01 -0.74
C ALA A 119 19.21 1.26 0.13
N LYS A 120 18.75 1.22 1.37
CA LYS A 120 18.93 2.32 2.33
C LYS A 120 20.40 2.52 2.72
N ALA A 121 21.15 1.44 2.91
CA ALA A 121 22.58 1.52 3.21
C ALA A 121 23.36 2.11 2.03
N ALA A 122 23.07 1.65 0.80
CA ALA A 122 23.69 2.18 -0.42
C ALA A 122 23.36 3.67 -0.64
N ALA A 123 22.11 4.09 -0.43
CA ALA A 123 21.71 5.49 -0.50
C ALA A 123 22.48 6.36 0.50
N LYS A 124 22.59 5.88 1.74
CA LYS A 124 23.31 6.58 2.80
C LYS A 124 24.81 6.66 2.52
N TYR A 125 25.41 5.57 2.00
CA TYR A 125 26.80 5.56 1.55
C TYR A 125 27.05 6.58 0.44
N ALA A 126 26.11 6.73 -0.49
CA ALA A 126 26.18 7.72 -1.57
C ALA A 126 25.87 9.17 -1.13
N ASP A 127 25.57 9.39 0.16
CA ASP A 127 25.13 10.68 0.71
C ASP A 127 23.89 11.25 -0.03
N LEU A 128 22.97 10.36 -0.38
CA LEU A 128 21.71 10.70 -1.04
C LEU A 128 20.49 10.28 -0.19
N PRO A 129 19.41 11.08 -0.16
CA PRO A 129 18.14 10.59 0.35
C PRO A 129 17.62 9.44 -0.53
N LEU A 130 16.90 8.50 0.08
CA LEU A 130 16.50 7.27 -0.58
C LEU A 130 15.71 7.51 -1.87
N TYR A 131 14.77 8.47 -1.87
CA TYR A 131 13.97 8.78 -3.07
C TYR A 131 14.85 9.22 -4.25
N LYS A 132 15.90 9.97 -3.97
CA LYS A 132 16.84 10.48 -4.99
C LYS A 132 17.81 9.41 -5.46
N TYR A 133 18.24 8.55 -4.55
CA TYR A 133 19.08 7.39 -4.88
C TYR A 133 18.36 6.44 -5.82
N LEU A 134 17.10 6.11 -5.53
CA LEU A 134 16.30 5.18 -6.34
C LEU A 134 15.78 5.79 -7.64
N GLY A 135 15.31 7.03 -7.59
CA GLY A 135 14.63 7.67 -8.73
C GLY A 135 15.52 8.61 -9.58
N GLY A 136 16.73 8.90 -9.09
CA GLY A 136 17.66 9.81 -9.77
C GLY A 136 17.17 11.27 -9.80
N PRO A 137 17.70 12.08 -10.71
CA PRO A 137 17.39 13.51 -10.77
C PRO A 137 15.94 13.82 -11.16
N ASN A 138 15.22 12.84 -11.71
CA ASN A 138 13.83 13.00 -12.14
C ASN A 138 12.81 12.68 -11.03
N ALA A 139 13.23 12.29 -9.84
CA ALA A 139 12.36 12.03 -8.71
C ALA A 139 11.95 13.37 -8.05
N HIS A 140 10.75 13.89 -8.38
CA HIS A 140 10.31 15.21 -7.92
C HIS A 140 8.78 15.36 -7.77
N VAL A 141 8.01 14.32 -8.11
CA VAL A 141 6.55 14.36 -8.00
C VAL A 141 6.13 13.91 -6.61
N LEU A 142 5.52 14.82 -5.84
CA LEU A 142 4.89 14.49 -4.57
C LEU A 142 3.57 13.76 -4.83
N PRO A 143 3.30 12.65 -4.14
CA PRO A 143 2.06 11.91 -4.36
C PRO A 143 0.85 12.61 -3.73
N VAL A 144 -0.30 12.55 -4.41
CA VAL A 144 -1.59 12.87 -3.78
C VAL A 144 -1.84 11.84 -2.67
N PRO A 145 -2.09 12.28 -1.43
CA PRO A 145 -2.42 11.35 -0.34
C PRO A 145 -3.87 10.87 -0.47
N MET A 146 -4.04 9.57 -0.72
CA MET A 146 -5.32 8.87 -0.71
C MET A 146 -5.58 8.40 0.72
N MET A 147 -6.25 9.23 1.53
CA MET A 147 -6.35 9.02 2.98
C MET A 147 -7.59 8.21 3.34
N ASN A 148 -7.40 7.02 3.89
CA ASN A 148 -8.48 6.16 4.39
C ASN A 148 -9.01 6.70 5.73
N ILE A 149 -10.14 7.41 5.72
CA ILE A 149 -10.71 8.07 6.90
C ILE A 149 -11.94 7.36 7.47
N LEU A 150 -12.48 6.35 6.78
CA LEU A 150 -13.54 5.49 7.28
C LEU A 150 -13.26 4.05 6.83
N ASN A 151 -13.24 3.12 7.80
CA ASN A 151 -12.91 1.72 7.60
C ASN A 151 -14.16 0.83 7.68
N GLY A 152 -14.15 -0.22 6.86
CA GLY A 152 -15.08 -1.34 6.91
C GLY A 152 -14.37 -2.65 6.59
N GLY A 153 -15.09 -3.65 6.14
CA GLY A 153 -14.54 -4.94 5.74
C GLY A 153 -13.64 -5.57 6.80
N SER A 154 -12.51 -6.12 6.38
CA SER A 154 -11.52 -6.73 7.28
C SER A 154 -10.71 -5.74 8.11
N HIS A 155 -10.81 -4.43 7.83
CA HIS A 155 -10.10 -3.37 8.56
C HIS A 155 -10.86 -2.81 9.76
N ALA A 156 -12.10 -3.25 9.99
CA ALA A 156 -12.95 -2.76 11.07
C ALA A 156 -13.90 -3.84 11.61
N ASP A 157 -14.20 -3.79 12.89
CA ASP A 157 -15.30 -4.57 13.48
C ASP A 157 -16.61 -3.78 13.34
N SER A 158 -17.16 -3.78 12.11
CA SER A 158 -18.39 -3.06 11.75
C SER A 158 -19.18 -3.85 10.70
N ASN A 159 -20.39 -3.36 10.38
CA ASN A 159 -21.27 -3.97 9.38
C ASN A 159 -21.11 -3.36 7.97
N VAL A 160 -20.08 -2.58 7.74
CA VAL A 160 -19.78 -1.97 6.44
C VAL A 160 -18.91 -2.94 5.61
N ASP A 161 -19.36 -3.29 4.41
CA ASP A 161 -18.66 -4.31 3.56
C ASP A 161 -17.45 -3.73 2.84
N ILE A 162 -17.56 -2.51 2.30
CA ILE A 162 -16.45 -1.82 1.62
C ILE A 162 -15.34 -1.54 2.63
N GLN A 163 -14.12 -1.96 2.29
CA GLN A 163 -13.00 -1.98 3.24
C GLN A 163 -12.47 -0.59 3.59
N GLU A 164 -12.35 0.30 2.58
CA GLU A 164 -11.79 1.63 2.77
C GLU A 164 -12.56 2.71 2.01
N PHE A 165 -12.80 3.81 2.71
CA PHE A 165 -13.35 5.04 2.14
C PHE A 165 -12.32 6.13 2.29
N MET A 166 -11.79 6.59 1.16
CA MET A 166 -10.67 7.53 1.11
C MET A 166 -11.09 8.90 0.61
N ILE A 167 -10.37 9.92 1.06
CA ILE A 167 -10.38 11.25 0.49
C ILE A 167 -9.10 11.50 -0.30
N ALA A 168 -9.22 12.26 -1.38
CA ALA A 168 -8.11 12.69 -2.24
C ALA A 168 -8.14 14.22 -2.40
N PRO A 169 -7.26 14.98 -1.73
CA PRO A 169 -7.20 16.43 -1.81
C PRO A 169 -6.57 16.91 -3.12
N LEU A 170 -7.25 16.68 -4.25
CA LEU A 170 -6.74 16.92 -5.59
C LEU A 170 -6.57 18.42 -5.93
N GLY A 171 -7.37 19.29 -5.30
CA GLY A 171 -7.30 20.74 -5.52
C GLY A 171 -6.19 21.44 -4.72
N ALA A 172 -5.50 20.72 -3.85
CA ALA A 172 -4.47 21.33 -3.01
C ALA A 172 -3.23 21.74 -3.84
N PRO A 173 -2.67 22.94 -3.59
CA PRO A 173 -1.56 23.46 -4.40
C PRO A 173 -0.18 22.87 -4.03
N SER A 174 -0.10 22.07 -2.97
CA SER A 174 1.14 21.43 -2.49
C SER A 174 0.80 20.21 -1.63
N PHE A 175 1.79 19.35 -1.39
CA PHE A 175 1.60 18.21 -0.49
C PHE A 175 1.28 18.66 0.94
N ARG A 176 1.95 19.70 1.43
CA ARG A 176 1.67 20.29 2.75
C ARG A 176 0.21 20.69 2.89
N GLU A 177 -0.35 21.37 1.89
CA GLU A 177 -1.76 21.78 1.88
C GLU A 177 -2.69 20.57 1.74
N ALA A 178 -2.36 19.59 0.90
CA ALA A 178 -3.12 18.35 0.79
C ALA A 178 -3.22 17.63 2.14
N LEU A 179 -2.12 17.52 2.87
CA LEU A 179 -2.09 16.93 4.21
C LEU A 179 -2.92 17.74 5.22
N ARG A 180 -2.82 19.07 5.20
CA ARG A 180 -3.63 19.95 6.05
C ARG A 180 -5.12 19.76 5.78
N TRP A 181 -5.54 19.82 4.52
CA TRP A 181 -6.95 19.63 4.14
C TRP A 181 -7.47 18.26 4.58
N GLY A 182 -6.67 17.21 4.36
CA GLY A 182 -7.02 15.87 4.81
C GLY A 182 -7.20 15.78 6.32
N ALA A 183 -6.31 16.38 7.11
CA ALA A 183 -6.43 16.42 8.57
C ALA A 183 -7.67 17.20 9.04
N GLU A 184 -7.98 18.34 8.41
CA GLU A 184 -9.17 19.14 8.75
C GLU A 184 -10.45 18.38 8.41
N VAL A 185 -10.53 17.71 7.26
CA VAL A 185 -11.68 16.84 6.90
C VAL A 185 -11.81 15.68 7.87
N TYR A 186 -10.71 15.04 8.23
CA TYR A 186 -10.70 13.92 9.19
C TYR A 186 -11.26 14.33 10.56
N HIS A 187 -10.82 15.46 11.11
CA HIS A 187 -11.34 15.96 12.39
C HIS A 187 -12.79 16.41 12.29
N THR A 188 -13.19 16.99 11.16
CA THR A 188 -14.59 17.36 10.91
C THR A 188 -15.47 16.12 10.81
N LEU A 189 -15.00 15.05 10.15
CA LEU A 189 -15.70 13.76 10.08
C LEU A 189 -15.91 13.15 11.47
N LYS A 190 -14.94 13.27 12.37
CA LYS A 190 -15.09 12.83 13.76
C LYS A 190 -16.28 13.52 14.42
N GLY A 191 -16.43 14.82 14.22
CA GLY A 191 -17.60 15.58 14.70
C GLY A 191 -18.90 15.10 14.09
N VAL A 192 -18.95 14.93 12.78
CA VAL A 192 -20.15 14.45 12.05
C VAL A 192 -20.59 13.07 12.55
N VAL A 193 -19.67 12.13 12.72
CA VAL A 193 -19.92 10.77 13.22
C VAL A 193 -20.46 10.83 14.66
N LYS A 194 -19.83 11.65 15.52
CA LYS A 194 -20.24 11.83 16.91
C LYS A 194 -21.64 12.47 17.05
N ASP A 195 -21.94 13.48 16.24
CA ASP A 195 -23.24 14.18 16.26
C ASP A 195 -24.40 13.25 15.87
N ARG A 196 -24.11 12.19 15.11
CA ARG A 196 -25.07 11.13 14.78
C ARG A 196 -25.15 10.02 15.83
N GLY A 197 -24.43 10.14 16.94
CA GLY A 197 -24.38 9.12 17.99
C GLY A 197 -23.66 7.85 17.61
N LEU A 198 -22.83 7.88 16.54
CA LEU A 198 -22.06 6.74 16.05
C LEU A 198 -20.69 6.64 16.72
N SER A 199 -20.08 5.45 16.67
CA SER A 199 -18.75 5.21 17.23
C SER A 199 -17.67 5.98 16.48
N THR A 200 -16.75 6.61 17.24
CA THR A 200 -15.52 7.21 16.74
C THR A 200 -14.29 6.35 17.01
N GLY A 201 -14.50 5.05 17.29
CA GLY A 201 -13.40 4.07 17.35
C GLY A 201 -12.69 3.96 16.01
N LEU A 202 -11.41 3.61 16.06
CA LEU A 202 -10.56 3.55 14.87
C LEU A 202 -10.38 2.11 14.41
N GLY A 203 -10.37 1.93 13.08
CA GLY A 203 -9.89 0.71 12.42
C GLY A 203 -8.36 0.63 12.36
N ASP A 204 -7.86 -0.43 11.74
CA ASP A 204 -6.43 -0.74 11.68
C ASP A 204 -5.59 0.36 11.03
N GLU A 205 -6.17 1.12 10.13
CA GLU A 205 -5.48 2.16 9.36
C GLU A 205 -5.78 3.59 9.83
N GLY A 206 -6.44 3.73 10.98
CA GLY A 206 -6.71 5.02 11.62
C GLY A 206 -8.01 5.70 11.19
N GLY A 207 -8.76 5.14 10.24
CA GLY A 207 -10.10 5.59 9.87
C GLY A 207 -11.14 5.24 10.94
N PHE A 208 -12.25 6.00 11.00
CA PHE A 208 -13.36 5.68 11.89
C PHE A 208 -14.08 4.41 11.42
N ALA A 209 -14.62 3.65 12.36
CA ALA A 209 -15.26 2.36 12.09
C ALA A 209 -16.69 2.27 12.67
N PRO A 210 -17.62 3.16 12.27
CA PRO A 210 -19.00 3.10 12.73
C PRO A 210 -19.79 1.98 12.06
N ASN A 211 -20.85 1.49 12.73
CA ASN A 211 -21.91 0.74 12.06
C ASN A 211 -22.83 1.70 11.32
N LEU A 212 -23.17 1.37 10.08
CA LEU A 212 -24.00 2.18 9.18
C LEU A 212 -25.12 1.35 8.58
N ASP A 213 -26.15 2.02 8.07
CA ASP A 213 -27.32 1.37 7.45
C ASP A 213 -26.99 0.85 6.01
N SER A 214 -26.01 1.47 5.36
CA SER A 214 -25.52 1.06 4.03
C SER A 214 -24.08 1.51 3.80
N ASN A 215 -23.42 0.94 2.80
CA ASN A 215 -22.09 1.40 2.38
C ASN A 215 -22.12 2.83 1.80
N ALA A 216 -23.20 3.20 1.09
CA ALA A 216 -23.37 4.56 0.56
C ALA A 216 -23.48 5.63 1.66
N GLU A 217 -24.01 5.29 2.85
CA GLU A 217 -24.07 6.22 3.99
C GLU A 217 -22.67 6.68 4.42
N ALA A 218 -21.65 5.87 4.28
CA ALA A 218 -20.27 6.27 4.55
C ALA A 218 -19.84 7.44 3.65
N LEU A 219 -20.21 7.37 2.37
CA LEU A 219 -19.92 8.45 1.41
C LEU A 219 -20.68 9.73 1.75
N ASP A 220 -21.94 9.62 2.18
CA ASP A 220 -22.74 10.77 2.63
C ASP A 220 -22.10 11.48 3.84
N LEU A 221 -21.60 10.71 4.80
CA LEU A 221 -20.89 11.24 5.98
C LEU A 221 -19.61 12.00 5.57
N ILE A 222 -18.85 11.43 4.65
CA ILE A 222 -17.59 12.04 4.18
C ILE A 222 -17.86 13.30 3.36
N VAL A 223 -18.82 13.28 2.45
CA VAL A 223 -19.23 14.49 1.68
C VAL A 223 -19.65 15.60 2.62
N SER A 224 -20.49 15.28 3.63
CA SER A 224 -20.89 16.25 4.65
C SER A 224 -19.69 16.82 5.43
N ALA A 225 -18.69 15.98 5.73
CA ALA A 225 -17.47 16.41 6.42
C ALA A 225 -16.62 17.34 5.55
N ILE A 226 -16.48 17.05 4.26
CA ILE A 226 -15.75 17.89 3.28
C ILE A 226 -16.39 19.28 3.22
N GLU A 227 -17.72 19.35 3.05
CA GLU A 227 -18.46 20.61 2.99
C GLU A 227 -18.38 21.41 4.30
N LYS A 228 -18.55 20.75 5.45
CA LYS A 228 -18.43 21.38 6.76
C LYS A 228 -17.00 21.86 7.07
N ALA A 229 -16.00 21.22 6.52
CA ALA A 229 -14.62 21.68 6.60
C ALA A 229 -14.31 22.89 5.69
N GLY A 230 -15.26 23.28 4.84
CA GLY A 230 -15.16 24.43 3.96
C GLY A 230 -14.56 24.12 2.58
N PHE A 231 -14.49 22.86 2.20
CA PHE A 231 -13.98 22.41 0.89
C PHE A 231 -15.12 21.98 -0.04
N LYS A 232 -14.89 22.03 -1.33
CA LYS A 232 -15.84 21.60 -2.36
C LYS A 232 -15.62 20.15 -2.72
N PRO A 233 -16.62 19.25 -2.51
CA PRO A 233 -16.51 17.86 -2.94
C PRO A 233 -16.27 17.74 -4.46
N GLY A 234 -15.25 16.98 -4.85
CA GLY A 234 -14.89 16.74 -6.23
C GLY A 234 -13.96 17.78 -6.86
N GLU A 235 -14.03 19.04 -6.42
CA GLU A 235 -13.14 20.11 -6.90
C GLU A 235 -11.89 20.22 -6.01
N ASP A 236 -12.07 20.40 -4.70
CA ASP A 236 -10.98 20.49 -3.73
C ASP A 236 -10.58 19.10 -3.23
N VAL A 237 -11.56 18.33 -2.79
CA VAL A 237 -11.38 17.00 -2.20
C VAL A 237 -12.34 16.01 -2.86
N ALA A 238 -11.79 15.02 -3.53
CA ALA A 238 -12.53 13.92 -4.14
C ALA A 238 -12.57 12.70 -3.21
N LEU A 239 -13.32 11.67 -3.62
CA LEU A 239 -13.48 10.41 -2.91
C LEU A 239 -12.84 9.26 -3.67
N ALA A 240 -12.39 8.24 -2.94
CA ALA A 240 -11.93 6.98 -3.49
C ALA A 240 -12.36 5.82 -2.60
N LEU A 241 -12.44 4.64 -3.18
CA LEU A 241 -12.81 3.40 -2.50
C LEU A 241 -11.74 2.33 -2.67
N ASP A 242 -11.58 1.51 -1.64
CA ASP A 242 -11.07 0.15 -1.75
C ASP A 242 -12.18 -0.80 -1.32
N VAL A 243 -12.71 -1.55 -2.28
CA VAL A 243 -13.83 -2.45 -2.04
C VAL A 243 -13.35 -3.78 -1.47
N ALA A 244 -12.14 -4.22 -1.87
CA ALA A 244 -11.57 -5.52 -1.51
C ALA A 244 -12.59 -6.65 -1.72
N SER A 245 -13.22 -6.68 -2.88
CA SER A 245 -14.43 -7.48 -3.14
C SER A 245 -14.21 -8.99 -3.07
N SER A 246 -12.98 -9.48 -3.29
CA SER A 246 -12.64 -10.90 -3.10
C SER A 246 -12.89 -11.39 -1.68
N GLU A 247 -12.80 -10.51 -0.67
CA GLU A 247 -13.05 -10.86 0.74
C GLU A 247 -14.50 -11.29 1.02
N PHE A 248 -15.45 -10.81 0.23
CA PHE A 248 -16.85 -11.19 0.35
C PHE A 248 -17.43 -11.90 -0.88
N PHE A 249 -16.59 -12.33 -1.83
CA PHE A 249 -16.97 -13.16 -2.96
C PHE A 249 -16.97 -14.63 -2.58
N LYS A 250 -18.12 -15.28 -2.69
CA LYS A 250 -18.28 -16.69 -2.33
C LYS A 250 -19.31 -17.38 -3.20
N ASP A 251 -18.97 -18.58 -3.70
CA ASP A 251 -19.86 -19.40 -4.51
C ASP A 251 -20.44 -18.66 -5.74
N GLY A 252 -19.63 -17.78 -6.36
CA GLY A 252 -20.02 -17.00 -7.54
C GLY A 252 -20.88 -15.77 -7.25
N LEU A 253 -21.06 -15.39 -5.98
CA LEU A 253 -21.85 -14.24 -5.55
C LEU A 253 -21.06 -13.38 -4.57
N TYR A 254 -21.26 -12.07 -4.65
CA TYR A 254 -20.79 -11.10 -3.67
C TYR A 254 -21.78 -11.03 -2.50
N GLN A 255 -21.31 -11.34 -1.29
CA GLN A 255 -22.09 -11.22 -0.07
C GLN A 255 -22.08 -9.75 0.37
N PHE A 256 -22.97 -8.96 -0.20
CA PHE A 256 -22.95 -7.50 -0.08
C PHE A 256 -24.27 -6.97 0.49
N GLU A 257 -24.17 -6.15 1.55
CA GLU A 257 -25.29 -5.60 2.30
C GLU A 257 -26.31 -6.68 2.73
N GLY A 258 -25.77 -7.81 3.20
CA GLY A 258 -26.56 -8.92 3.74
C GLY A 258 -27.23 -9.83 2.71
N GLU A 259 -26.96 -9.63 1.41
CA GLU A 259 -27.52 -10.43 0.33
C GLU A 259 -26.43 -10.91 -0.64
N GLY A 260 -26.69 -12.07 -1.29
CA GLY A 260 -25.85 -12.56 -2.41
C GLY A 260 -26.15 -11.77 -3.67
N ARG A 261 -25.17 -11.03 -4.18
CA ARG A 261 -25.26 -10.15 -5.36
C ARG A 261 -24.47 -10.72 -6.54
N SER A 262 -25.00 -10.58 -7.75
CA SER A 262 -24.27 -10.97 -8.95
C SER A 262 -23.21 -9.92 -9.34
N THR A 263 -22.31 -10.29 -10.24
CA THR A 263 -21.33 -9.39 -10.82
C THR A 263 -21.99 -8.19 -11.50
N GLU A 264 -23.07 -8.40 -12.25
CA GLU A 264 -23.83 -7.35 -12.93
C GLU A 264 -24.42 -6.35 -11.92
N TYR A 265 -24.94 -6.85 -10.78
CA TYR A 265 -25.42 -5.97 -9.71
C TYR A 265 -24.33 -5.07 -9.18
N MET A 266 -23.13 -5.61 -8.93
CA MET A 266 -21.99 -4.83 -8.45
C MET A 266 -21.56 -3.76 -9.45
N VAL A 267 -21.53 -4.09 -10.74
CA VAL A 267 -21.23 -3.10 -11.81
C VAL A 267 -22.23 -1.96 -11.79
N GLU A 268 -23.53 -2.26 -11.76
CA GLU A 268 -24.58 -1.24 -11.66
C GLU A 268 -24.48 -0.41 -10.39
N TYR A 269 -24.08 -1.02 -9.27
CA TYR A 269 -23.87 -0.33 -8.00
C TYR A 269 -22.74 0.69 -8.12
N TYR A 270 -21.59 0.33 -8.70
CA TYR A 270 -20.48 1.27 -8.92
C TYR A 270 -20.86 2.40 -9.87
N GLU A 271 -21.61 2.13 -10.92
CA GLU A 271 -22.10 3.17 -11.82
C GLU A 271 -22.98 4.19 -11.09
N LYS A 272 -23.88 3.73 -10.22
CA LYS A 272 -24.70 4.61 -9.37
C LYS A 272 -23.84 5.44 -8.43
N LEU A 273 -22.82 4.84 -7.79
CA LEU A 273 -21.90 5.57 -6.92
C LEU A 273 -21.15 6.67 -7.66
N ILE A 274 -20.59 6.37 -8.84
CA ILE A 274 -19.84 7.34 -9.66
C ILE A 274 -20.76 8.48 -10.11
N SER A 275 -22.03 8.21 -10.38
CA SER A 275 -23.00 9.21 -10.81
C SER A 275 -23.46 10.13 -9.66
N ASN A 276 -23.44 9.64 -8.42
CA ASN A 276 -23.96 10.35 -7.25
C ASN A 276 -22.88 11.00 -6.38
N TYR A 277 -21.65 10.51 -6.45
CA TYR A 277 -20.54 10.95 -5.60
C TYR A 277 -19.32 11.33 -6.45
N PRO A 278 -18.46 12.24 -5.98
CA PRO A 278 -17.25 12.63 -6.68
C PRO A 278 -16.14 11.57 -6.51
N LEU A 279 -16.42 10.34 -6.94
CA LEU A 279 -15.47 9.22 -6.92
C LEU A 279 -14.49 9.33 -8.08
N VAL A 280 -13.20 9.27 -7.78
CA VAL A 280 -12.11 9.33 -8.77
C VAL A 280 -11.35 8.01 -8.90
N SER A 281 -11.51 7.10 -7.93
CA SER A 281 -10.79 5.83 -7.91
C SER A 281 -11.60 4.76 -7.18
N ILE A 282 -11.60 3.54 -7.72
CA ILE A 282 -12.17 2.35 -7.10
C ILE A 282 -11.13 1.23 -7.22
N GLU A 283 -10.70 0.70 -6.08
CA GLU A 283 -9.76 -0.41 -5.97
C GLU A 283 -10.53 -1.71 -5.75
N ASP A 284 -10.11 -2.76 -6.43
CA ASP A 284 -10.64 -4.12 -6.38
C ASP A 284 -12.19 -4.20 -6.34
N PRO A 285 -12.88 -3.60 -7.34
CA PRO A 285 -14.33 -3.64 -7.41
C PRO A 285 -14.91 -5.03 -7.67
N LEU A 286 -14.12 -5.93 -8.25
CA LEU A 286 -14.49 -7.30 -8.60
C LEU A 286 -13.45 -8.31 -8.11
N ASP A 287 -13.85 -9.57 -8.03
CA ASP A 287 -12.98 -10.67 -7.61
C ASP A 287 -11.72 -10.80 -8.48
N GLU A 288 -10.61 -11.21 -7.85
CA GLU A 288 -9.28 -11.28 -8.46
C GLU A 288 -9.15 -12.28 -9.61
N ASP A 289 -10.12 -13.19 -9.79
CA ASP A 289 -10.15 -14.16 -10.87
C ASP A 289 -11.23 -13.87 -11.94
N GLU A 290 -12.08 -12.86 -11.76
CA GLU A 290 -13.10 -12.46 -12.72
C GLU A 290 -12.56 -11.56 -13.85
N TRP A 291 -11.53 -12.01 -14.57
CA TRP A 291 -10.83 -11.24 -15.60
C TRP A 291 -11.73 -10.67 -16.71
N ASP A 292 -12.72 -11.46 -17.17
CA ASP A 292 -13.65 -11.02 -18.22
C ASP A 292 -14.57 -9.90 -17.71
N ALA A 293 -15.01 -10.00 -16.46
CA ALA A 293 -15.81 -8.96 -15.83
C ALA A 293 -14.98 -7.69 -15.58
N TRP A 294 -13.74 -7.80 -15.17
CA TRP A 294 -12.82 -6.69 -15.04
C TRP A 294 -12.60 -5.96 -16.37
N LYS A 295 -12.40 -6.71 -17.46
CA LYS A 295 -12.28 -6.16 -18.81
C LYS A 295 -13.53 -5.36 -19.20
N ALA A 296 -14.72 -5.95 -19.00
CA ALA A 296 -15.99 -5.30 -19.31
C ALA A 296 -16.19 -4.02 -18.48
N LEU A 297 -15.97 -4.10 -17.16
CA LEU A 297 -16.06 -2.95 -16.27
C LEU A 297 -15.10 -1.82 -16.68
N THR A 298 -13.86 -2.16 -17.02
CA THR A 298 -12.86 -1.18 -17.44
C THR A 298 -13.27 -0.48 -18.73
N ALA A 299 -13.81 -1.21 -19.69
CA ALA A 299 -14.32 -0.62 -20.93
C ALA A 299 -15.50 0.34 -20.69
N GLU A 300 -16.35 0.05 -19.70
CA GLU A 300 -17.55 0.81 -19.39
C GLU A 300 -17.27 2.08 -18.57
N ILE A 301 -16.52 1.97 -17.50
CA ILE A 301 -16.31 3.09 -16.55
C ILE A 301 -14.85 3.58 -16.43
N GLY A 302 -13.88 2.85 -16.98
CA GLY A 302 -12.46 3.18 -16.82
C GLY A 302 -12.04 4.54 -17.42
N GLY A 303 -12.83 5.10 -18.34
CA GLY A 303 -12.63 6.45 -18.85
C GLY A 303 -13.10 7.57 -17.91
N ARG A 304 -13.87 7.23 -16.88
CA ARG A 304 -14.45 8.18 -15.90
C ARG A 304 -13.82 8.07 -14.52
N VAL A 305 -13.28 6.91 -14.17
CA VAL A 305 -12.75 6.60 -12.86
C VAL A 305 -11.51 5.73 -12.97
N GLN A 306 -10.55 5.92 -12.05
CA GLN A 306 -9.41 5.03 -11.93
C GLN A 306 -9.88 3.69 -11.35
N LEU A 307 -9.49 2.59 -12.00
CA LEU A 307 -9.72 1.23 -11.53
C LEU A 307 -8.39 0.61 -11.14
N VAL A 308 -8.20 0.41 -9.86
CA VAL A 308 -6.94 -0.05 -9.27
C VAL A 308 -7.01 -1.56 -9.02
N GLY A 309 -6.01 -2.29 -9.49
CA GLY A 309 -5.83 -3.69 -9.15
C GLY A 309 -4.84 -3.84 -7.98
N ASP A 310 -5.34 -4.33 -6.84
CA ASP A 310 -4.57 -4.78 -5.69
C ASP A 310 -4.45 -6.31 -5.73
N ASP A 311 -5.44 -7.04 -5.26
CA ASP A 311 -5.46 -8.52 -5.31
C ASP A 311 -5.42 -9.04 -6.75
N LEU A 312 -5.95 -8.29 -7.69
CA LEU A 312 -5.90 -8.61 -9.12
C LEU A 312 -4.45 -8.78 -9.62
N PHE A 313 -3.54 -7.92 -9.20
CA PHE A 313 -2.17 -7.87 -9.71
C PHE A 313 -1.11 -8.33 -8.71
N VAL A 314 -1.34 -8.16 -7.43
CA VAL A 314 -0.41 -8.46 -6.31
C VAL A 314 1.02 -7.95 -6.56
N THR A 315 1.16 -6.77 -7.19
CA THR A 315 2.45 -6.17 -7.57
C THR A 315 3.32 -7.12 -8.42
N ASN A 316 2.68 -8.11 -9.07
CA ASN A 316 3.37 -9.14 -9.86
C ASN A 316 3.40 -8.75 -11.34
N PRO A 317 4.60 -8.60 -11.96
CA PRO A 317 4.73 -8.22 -13.37
C PRO A 317 3.99 -9.15 -14.35
N ALA A 318 3.92 -10.46 -14.06
CA ALA A 318 3.25 -11.41 -14.93
C ALA A 318 1.71 -11.24 -14.89
N ARG A 319 1.13 -11.01 -13.72
CA ARG A 319 -0.31 -10.74 -13.59
C ARG A 319 -0.67 -9.37 -14.16
N LEU A 320 0.18 -8.36 -13.93
CA LEU A 320 0.02 -7.04 -14.52
C LEU A 320 0.02 -7.12 -16.04
N LYS A 321 0.98 -7.83 -16.64
CA LYS A 321 1.04 -8.03 -18.09
C LYS A 321 -0.23 -8.67 -18.64
N LYS A 322 -0.76 -9.69 -17.96
CA LYS A 322 -2.05 -10.30 -18.33
C LYS A 322 -3.19 -9.28 -18.32
N GLY A 323 -3.26 -8.45 -17.28
CA GLY A 323 -4.29 -7.39 -17.18
C GLY A 323 -4.16 -6.35 -18.30
N ILE A 324 -2.96 -5.93 -18.63
CA ILE A 324 -2.67 -5.01 -19.73
C ILE A 324 -3.14 -5.60 -21.07
N GLU A 325 -2.78 -6.85 -21.34
CA GLU A 325 -3.17 -7.56 -22.57
C GLU A 325 -4.70 -7.70 -22.69
N LEU A 326 -5.40 -7.90 -21.59
CA LEU A 326 -6.85 -8.01 -21.54
C LEU A 326 -7.57 -6.65 -21.52
N GLY A 327 -6.90 -5.57 -21.16
CA GLY A 327 -7.53 -4.27 -20.91
C GLY A 327 -8.30 -4.24 -19.59
N ALA A 328 -7.84 -4.96 -18.59
CA ALA A 328 -8.41 -5.02 -17.24
C ALA A 328 -7.71 -4.03 -16.30
N ALA A 329 -8.48 -3.22 -15.57
CA ALA A 329 -8.01 -2.10 -14.75
C ALA A 329 -7.28 -1.01 -15.56
N ASN A 330 -6.83 0.05 -14.88
CA ASN A 330 -6.02 1.12 -15.47
C ASN A 330 -5.00 1.70 -14.48
N ALA A 331 -4.87 1.08 -13.31
CA ALA A 331 -3.88 1.43 -12.31
C ALA A 331 -3.43 0.20 -11.52
N LEU A 332 -2.17 0.23 -11.06
CA LEU A 332 -1.54 -0.78 -10.22
C LEU A 332 -1.41 -0.25 -8.79
N LEU A 333 -1.89 -1.01 -7.81
CA LEU A 333 -1.49 -0.81 -6.42
C LEU A 333 -0.13 -1.44 -6.20
N VAL A 334 0.80 -0.70 -5.58
CA VAL A 334 2.19 -1.12 -5.38
C VAL A 334 2.42 -1.40 -3.90
N LYS A 335 2.54 -2.67 -3.56
CA LYS A 335 2.86 -3.17 -2.21
C LYS A 335 4.14 -3.98 -2.26
N VAL A 336 5.21 -3.47 -1.69
CA VAL A 336 6.56 -4.08 -1.79
C VAL A 336 6.62 -5.53 -1.29
N ASN A 337 5.81 -5.87 -0.28
CA ASN A 337 5.82 -7.20 0.31
C ASN A 337 4.96 -8.23 -0.45
N GLN A 338 4.12 -7.81 -1.39
CA GLN A 338 3.34 -8.74 -2.23
C GLN A 338 4.24 -9.50 -3.21
N ILE A 339 5.30 -8.87 -3.69
CA ILE A 339 6.30 -9.50 -4.58
C ILE A 339 7.59 -9.83 -3.83
N GLY A 340 7.99 -9.04 -2.84
CA GLY A 340 9.05 -9.36 -1.88
C GLY A 340 10.47 -8.94 -2.26
N SER A 341 10.65 -8.09 -3.28
CA SER A 341 11.92 -7.44 -3.57
C SER A 341 11.72 -6.04 -4.15
N LEU A 342 12.68 -5.16 -3.93
CA LEU A 342 12.67 -3.81 -4.51
C LEU A 342 12.78 -3.86 -6.03
N THR A 343 13.67 -4.70 -6.57
CA THR A 343 13.87 -4.85 -8.02
C THR A 343 12.58 -5.25 -8.73
N GLU A 344 11.89 -6.29 -8.27
CA GLU A 344 10.63 -6.72 -8.89
C GLU A 344 9.51 -5.68 -8.72
N THR A 345 9.51 -4.95 -7.59
CA THR A 345 8.58 -3.83 -7.38
C THR A 345 8.81 -2.73 -8.41
N LEU A 346 10.05 -2.33 -8.63
CA LEU A 346 10.41 -1.32 -9.64
C LEU A 346 10.08 -1.80 -11.05
N ASP A 347 10.30 -3.07 -11.36
CA ASP A 347 9.95 -3.65 -12.65
C ASP A 347 8.42 -3.61 -12.89
N ALA A 348 7.61 -3.90 -11.89
CA ALA A 348 6.15 -3.78 -11.98
C ALA A 348 5.69 -2.34 -12.21
N VAL A 349 6.29 -1.38 -11.49
CA VAL A 349 5.99 0.05 -11.68
C VAL A 349 6.36 0.53 -13.08
N GLU A 350 7.53 0.14 -13.58
CA GLU A 350 7.99 0.50 -14.92
C GLU A 350 7.07 -0.10 -16.00
N GLU A 351 6.68 -1.37 -15.86
CA GLU A 351 5.75 -2.03 -16.78
C GLU A 351 4.39 -1.32 -16.79
N ALA A 352 3.85 -0.93 -15.63
CA ALA A 352 2.63 -0.16 -15.52
C ALA A 352 2.73 1.17 -16.28
N HIS A 353 3.74 1.96 -16.00
CA HIS A 353 3.93 3.27 -16.62
C HIS A 353 4.12 3.19 -18.14
N ARG A 354 4.91 2.23 -18.63
CA ARG A 354 5.14 2.02 -20.07
C ARG A 354 3.86 1.68 -20.83
N ASN A 355 2.86 1.12 -20.16
CA ASN A 355 1.59 0.74 -20.74
C ASN A 355 0.44 1.70 -20.39
N GLY A 356 0.76 2.88 -19.86
CA GLY A 356 -0.22 3.93 -19.57
C GLY A 356 -1.06 3.68 -18.32
N TYR A 357 -0.70 2.69 -17.50
CA TYR A 357 -1.31 2.49 -16.17
C TYR A 357 -0.70 3.48 -15.18
N ARG A 358 -1.55 3.99 -14.29
CA ARG A 358 -1.09 4.74 -13.12
C ARG A 358 -0.62 3.80 -12.04
N THR A 359 0.11 4.32 -11.07
CA THR A 359 0.52 3.57 -9.88
C THR A 359 0.09 4.29 -8.61
N MET A 360 -0.21 3.53 -7.58
CA MET A 360 -0.50 4.03 -6.24
C MET A 360 0.37 3.25 -5.27
N THR A 361 1.36 3.90 -4.67
CA THR A 361 2.22 3.27 -3.65
C THR A 361 1.43 3.09 -2.37
N SER A 362 1.47 1.90 -1.78
CA SER A 362 0.58 1.53 -0.68
C SER A 362 1.32 0.93 0.50
N HIS A 363 0.79 1.22 1.69
CA HIS A 363 1.08 0.54 2.94
C HIS A 363 0.39 -0.83 3.02
N ARG A 364 0.49 -1.47 4.18
CA ARG A 364 -0.35 -2.62 4.57
C ARG A 364 -1.08 -2.32 5.88
N SER A 365 -2.04 -3.16 6.24
CA SER A 365 -2.78 -3.02 7.51
C SER A 365 -1.88 -3.15 8.74
N GLY A 366 -0.91 -4.05 8.73
CA GLY A 366 0.17 -4.13 9.71
C GLY A 366 1.40 -3.36 9.25
N GLU A 367 1.67 -2.23 9.88
CA GLU A 367 2.78 -1.33 9.56
C GLU A 367 3.70 -1.12 10.74
N THR A 368 4.86 -0.54 10.45
CA THR A 368 5.86 -0.08 11.41
C THR A 368 6.13 1.40 11.20
N GLU A 369 7.06 1.97 11.97
CA GLU A 369 7.55 3.34 11.76
C GLU A 369 8.43 3.51 10.51
N ASP A 370 8.71 2.44 9.75
CA ASP A 370 9.45 2.50 8.48
C ASP A 370 8.75 3.38 7.46
N THR A 371 9.50 4.25 6.79
CA THR A 371 8.98 5.26 5.85
C THR A 371 9.38 5.00 4.40
N THR A 372 9.89 3.82 4.07
CA THR A 372 10.41 3.49 2.73
C THR A 372 9.40 3.78 1.62
N ILE A 373 8.12 3.50 1.83
CA ILE A 373 7.09 3.71 0.80
C ILE A 373 6.86 5.20 0.46
N ALA A 374 7.14 6.11 1.39
CA ALA A 374 7.09 7.55 1.10
C ALA A 374 8.20 7.94 0.09
N ASP A 375 9.43 7.50 0.35
CA ASP A 375 10.55 7.70 -0.59
C ASP A 375 10.30 6.98 -1.92
N LEU A 376 9.76 5.76 -1.89
CA LEU A 376 9.45 4.99 -3.09
C LEU A 376 8.41 5.68 -3.98
N ALA A 377 7.37 6.27 -3.40
CA ALA A 377 6.35 6.99 -4.14
C ALA A 377 6.93 8.17 -4.92
N VAL A 378 7.86 8.93 -4.31
CA VAL A 378 8.55 10.04 -4.98
C VAL A 378 9.60 9.52 -5.96
N ALA A 379 10.37 8.49 -5.60
CA ALA A 379 11.39 7.89 -6.47
C ALA A 379 10.82 7.43 -7.81
N THR A 380 9.62 6.88 -7.80
CA THR A 380 8.94 6.35 -8.99
C THR A 380 8.01 7.34 -9.68
N ASN A 381 7.89 8.57 -9.13
CA ASN A 381 6.87 9.53 -9.56
C ASN A 381 5.48 8.89 -9.63
N SER A 382 5.13 8.10 -8.61
CA SER A 382 3.88 7.34 -8.53
C SER A 382 2.63 8.25 -8.67
N GLY A 383 2.73 9.48 -8.17
CA GLY A 383 1.65 10.46 -8.20
C GLY A 383 0.55 10.22 -7.17
N GLN A 384 0.51 9.07 -6.52
CA GLN A 384 -0.47 8.69 -5.51
C GLN A 384 0.17 7.85 -4.42
N ILE A 385 -0.25 8.06 -3.16
CA ILE A 385 0.12 7.20 -2.03
C ILE A 385 -1.12 6.87 -1.20
N LYS A 386 -1.29 5.59 -0.87
CA LYS A 386 -2.32 5.07 0.01
C LYS A 386 -1.64 4.59 1.29
N THR A 387 -1.70 5.39 2.37
CA THR A 387 -1.00 5.06 3.61
C THR A 387 -1.82 5.37 4.87
N GLY A 388 -3.13 5.23 4.77
CA GLY A 388 -4.07 5.32 5.89
C GLY A 388 -4.57 6.73 6.19
N ALA A 389 -5.21 6.89 7.33
CA ALA A 389 -5.69 8.16 7.84
C ALA A 389 -4.54 9.04 8.35
N PRO A 390 -4.74 10.36 8.53
CA PRO A 390 -3.79 11.23 9.21
C PRO A 390 -3.83 11.02 10.74
N ALA A 391 -3.83 9.78 11.15
CA ALA A 391 -3.86 9.31 12.54
C ALA A 391 -3.13 7.97 12.65
N ARG A 392 -2.64 7.65 13.86
CA ARG A 392 -1.74 6.52 14.19
C ARG A 392 -0.32 6.78 13.67
N SER A 393 0.66 6.60 14.56
CA SER A 393 2.05 7.00 14.32
C SER A 393 2.69 6.36 13.10
N GLU A 394 2.39 5.09 12.83
CA GLU A 394 2.91 4.33 11.71
C GLU A 394 2.40 4.83 10.35
N ARG A 395 1.23 5.46 10.32
CA ARG A 395 0.66 6.13 9.12
C ARG A 395 1.24 7.53 8.98
N VAL A 396 1.16 8.30 10.04
CA VAL A 396 1.63 9.69 10.10
C VAL A 396 3.13 9.80 9.80
N ALA A 397 3.93 8.79 10.17
CA ALA A 397 5.36 8.74 9.85
C ALA A 397 5.62 8.88 8.34
N LYS A 398 4.82 8.23 7.48
CA LYS A 398 4.93 8.31 6.03
C LYS A 398 4.59 9.71 5.51
N TYR A 399 3.51 10.31 6.02
CA TYR A 399 3.12 11.68 5.67
C TYR A 399 4.19 12.70 6.10
N ASN A 400 4.73 12.55 7.31
CA ASN A 400 5.79 13.43 7.79
C ASN A 400 7.07 13.29 6.95
N GLN A 401 7.38 12.09 6.47
CA GLN A 401 8.51 11.88 5.55
C GLN A 401 8.29 12.60 4.22
N LEU A 402 7.09 12.59 3.68
CA LEU A 402 6.75 13.33 2.46
C LEU A 402 6.85 14.85 2.64
N LEU A 403 6.51 15.38 3.82
CA LEU A 403 6.74 16.79 4.13
C LEU A 403 8.25 17.16 4.09
N ARG A 404 9.11 16.29 4.63
CA ARG A 404 10.57 16.49 4.57
C ARG A 404 11.08 16.42 3.13
N ILE A 405 10.55 15.50 2.33
CA ILE A 405 10.92 15.39 0.91
C ILE A 405 10.48 16.63 0.14
N GLU A 406 9.25 17.12 0.37
CA GLU A 406 8.77 18.37 -0.23
C GLU A 406 9.69 19.56 0.10
N GLU A 407 10.10 19.67 1.37
CA GLU A 407 11.06 20.71 1.81
C GLU A 407 12.42 20.58 1.12
N GLN A 408 12.94 19.35 0.97
CA GLN A 408 14.21 19.10 0.28
C GLN A 408 14.16 19.40 -1.22
N LEU A 409 13.03 19.16 -1.87
CA LEU A 409 12.83 19.47 -3.29
C LEU A 409 12.61 20.96 -3.52
N GLY A 410 12.02 21.67 -2.56
CA GLY A 410 11.74 23.11 -2.67
C GLY A 410 10.89 23.43 -3.90
N GLU A 411 11.34 24.36 -4.73
CA GLU A 411 10.63 24.79 -5.94
C GLU A 411 10.56 23.70 -7.04
N ALA A 412 11.34 22.63 -6.93
CA ALA A 412 11.28 21.52 -7.87
C ALA A 412 10.17 20.51 -7.56
N ALA A 413 9.52 20.61 -6.40
CA ALA A 413 8.39 19.76 -6.02
C ALA A 413 7.17 20.05 -6.90
N VAL A 414 6.55 18.98 -7.43
CA VAL A 414 5.34 19.06 -8.26
C VAL A 414 4.25 18.21 -7.63
#